data_968826a0ea9e98ad284a4ecb02b6197b
#
_entry.id   968826a0ea9e98ad284a4ecb02b6197b
#
_cell.length_a   1.000
_cell.length_b   1.000
_cell.length_c   1.000
_cell.angle_alpha   90.00
_cell.angle_beta   90.00
_cell.angle_gamma   90.00
#
_symmetry.space_group_name_H-M   'P 1'
#
loop_
_entity.id
_entity.type
_entity.pdbx_description
1 polymer ?
#
loop_
_entity_poly.entity_id
_entity_poly.type
_entity_poly.pdbx_seq_one_letter_code
_entity_poly.pdbx_strand_id
1 'polypeptide(L)'
;MHINSLQHPIGKLIRDFNFFGDKKYKLIVILGLLGDFDSVEYAQNLKKYIDSNKNNNLDIFLIAIGNKNGKEKFCKFTGFPKENLEVVSDNKIHNSLMISKGIEVGLGGWLNMLLMLSGINSLKTIKEVMRGYTGDLNAEQIFSESDKVDISKFIKFKGKAFNQIFGSGYLRPFELATFRLINMIEIIKNWEDYILNVKFLPQRGATFILNEKEQIIFKYSSKEVLGYSPEMNDPLKFLTKVCK
;
A
#
# COMPACT_ATOMS: atom_id res chain seq x y z
N MET A 1 -10.84 11.12 20.99
CA MET A 1 -11.46 12.39 20.50
C MET A 1 -11.88 12.14 19.06
N HIS A 2 -13.17 12.06 18.77
CA HIS A 2 -13.68 11.83 17.41
C HIS A 2 -13.69 13.16 16.66
N ILE A 3 -12.93 13.23 15.57
CA ILE A 3 -12.87 14.42 14.70
C ILE A 3 -14.00 14.28 13.68
N ASN A 4 -14.89 15.29 13.63
CA ASN A 4 -15.95 15.33 12.62
C ASN A 4 -15.33 15.58 11.23
N SER A 5 -15.58 14.70 10.26
CA SER A 5 -15.04 14.81 8.91
C SER A 5 -15.52 16.06 8.16
N LEU A 6 -16.67 16.63 8.51
CA LEU A 6 -17.18 17.84 7.87
C LEU A 6 -16.21 19.04 8.00
N GLN A 7 -15.44 19.08 9.08
CA GLN A 7 -14.40 20.11 9.32
C GLN A 7 -13.00 19.64 8.90
N HIS A 8 -12.82 18.34 8.59
CA HIS A 8 -11.56 17.77 8.19
C HIS A 8 -11.47 17.66 6.65
N PRO A 9 -10.32 17.93 6.02
CA PRO A 9 -10.17 17.83 4.55
C PRO A 9 -10.62 16.49 3.96
N ILE A 10 -10.60 15.39 4.71
CA ILE A 10 -11.06 14.07 4.26
C ILE A 10 -12.56 14.07 3.88
N GLY A 11 -13.41 14.80 4.57
CA GLY A 11 -14.82 14.90 4.24
C GLY A 11 -15.06 15.63 2.92
N LYS A 12 -14.21 16.60 2.58
CA LYS A 12 -14.23 17.21 1.25
C LYS A 12 -13.89 16.19 0.17
N LEU A 13 -12.86 15.35 0.38
CA LEU A 13 -12.46 14.33 -0.59
C LEU A 13 -13.57 13.31 -0.85
N ILE A 14 -14.31 12.89 0.18
CA ILE A 14 -15.44 11.96 0.02
C ILE A 14 -16.46 12.54 -0.96
N ARG A 15 -16.77 13.82 -0.83
CA ARG A 15 -17.73 14.51 -1.71
C ARG A 15 -17.17 14.76 -3.11
N ASP A 16 -15.93 15.25 -3.21
CA ASP A 16 -15.29 15.59 -4.48
C ASP A 16 -15.11 14.36 -5.39
N PHE A 17 -14.83 13.19 -4.79
CA PHE A 17 -14.64 11.93 -5.52
C PHE A 17 -15.85 11.00 -5.49
N ASN A 18 -16.96 11.46 -4.92
CA ASN A 18 -18.18 10.68 -4.83
C ASN A 18 -18.00 9.30 -4.15
N PHE A 19 -17.17 9.26 -3.10
CA PHE A 19 -16.93 8.04 -2.31
C PHE A 19 -18.10 7.75 -1.38
N PHE A 20 -19.30 7.69 -1.95
CA PHE A 20 -20.51 7.33 -1.25
C PHE A 20 -20.70 5.82 -1.32
N GLY A 21 -20.51 5.17 -0.20
CA GLY A 21 -20.85 3.76 -0.01
C GLY A 21 -21.96 3.64 1.03
N ASP A 22 -22.71 2.56 0.96
CA ASP A 22 -23.87 2.29 1.84
C ASP A 22 -23.46 1.54 3.10
N LYS A 23 -22.18 1.19 3.24
CA LYS A 23 -21.71 0.39 4.36
C LYS A 23 -21.39 1.24 5.59
N LYS A 24 -21.47 0.59 6.76
CA LYS A 24 -21.26 1.19 8.07
C LYS A 24 -19.92 1.94 8.21
N TYR A 25 -18.87 1.41 7.58
CA TYR A 25 -17.54 1.97 7.66
C TYR A 25 -16.98 2.31 6.26
N LYS A 26 -16.16 3.35 6.19
CA LYS A 26 -15.41 3.74 4.99
C LYS A 26 -13.92 3.74 5.29
N LEU A 27 -13.16 2.90 4.61
CA LEU A 27 -11.70 2.90 4.60
C LEU A 27 -11.23 3.76 3.42
N ILE A 28 -10.56 4.85 3.71
CA ILE A 28 -10.00 5.75 2.71
C ILE A 28 -8.48 5.71 2.86
N VAL A 29 -7.80 5.28 1.81
CA VAL A 29 -6.35 5.22 1.77
C VAL A 29 -5.83 6.24 0.77
N ILE A 30 -5.00 7.14 1.24
CA ILE A 30 -4.25 8.06 0.41
C ILE A 30 -2.89 7.42 0.17
N LEU A 31 -2.66 6.89 -1.00
CA LEU A 31 -1.39 6.32 -1.43
C LEU A 31 -0.42 7.43 -1.84
N GLY A 32 0.87 7.14 -1.94
CA GLY A 32 1.83 8.00 -2.60
C GLY A 32 1.65 8.00 -4.12
N LEU A 33 2.71 7.73 -4.88
CA LEU A 33 2.60 7.44 -6.32
C LEU A 33 1.98 6.06 -6.54
N LEU A 34 1.28 5.86 -7.65
CA LEU A 34 0.85 4.51 -8.07
C LEU A 34 2.03 3.53 -8.13
N GLY A 35 3.19 3.96 -8.63
CA GLY A 35 4.40 3.16 -8.73
C GLY A 35 5.28 3.18 -7.48
N ASP A 36 4.77 3.58 -6.34
CA ASP A 36 5.45 3.40 -5.06
C ASP A 36 5.31 1.95 -4.60
N PHE A 37 6.37 1.38 -4.03
CA PHE A 37 6.36 0.00 -3.49
C PHE A 37 5.25 -0.19 -2.46
N ASP A 38 5.07 0.80 -1.59
CA ASP A 38 4.02 0.81 -0.56
C ASP A 38 2.62 0.77 -1.19
N SER A 39 2.41 1.52 -2.25
CA SER A 39 1.12 1.63 -2.93
C SER A 39 0.69 0.30 -3.56
N VAL A 40 1.60 -0.36 -4.27
CA VAL A 40 1.32 -1.64 -4.95
C VAL A 40 1.06 -2.75 -3.94
N GLU A 41 1.96 -2.91 -2.95
CA GLU A 41 1.84 -3.95 -1.92
C GLU A 41 0.58 -3.74 -1.08
N TYR A 42 0.23 -2.50 -0.72
CA TYR A 42 -0.97 -2.21 0.06
C TYR A 42 -2.25 -2.52 -0.72
N ALA A 43 -2.33 -2.13 -2.00
CA ALA A 43 -3.48 -2.44 -2.84
C ALA A 43 -3.68 -3.95 -3.01
N GLN A 44 -2.60 -4.73 -3.16
CA GLN A 44 -2.67 -6.20 -3.23
C GLN A 44 -3.16 -6.82 -1.91
N ASN A 45 -2.75 -6.30 -0.75
CA ASN A 45 -3.27 -6.74 0.54
C ASN A 45 -4.75 -6.39 0.72
N LEU A 46 -5.17 -5.19 0.29
CA LEU A 46 -6.58 -4.79 0.32
C LEU A 46 -7.43 -5.66 -0.63
N LYS A 47 -6.91 -6.01 -1.80
CA LYS A 47 -7.59 -6.92 -2.72
C LYS A 47 -7.81 -8.31 -2.09
N LYS A 48 -6.77 -8.90 -1.47
CA LYS A 48 -6.92 -10.16 -0.73
C LYS A 48 -7.98 -10.06 0.36
N TYR A 49 -8.04 -8.94 1.07
CA TYR A 49 -9.05 -8.69 2.10
C TYR A 49 -10.46 -8.63 1.51
N ILE A 50 -10.65 -7.92 0.40
CA ILE A 50 -11.93 -7.84 -0.32
C ILE A 50 -12.38 -9.24 -0.73
N ASP A 51 -11.49 -10.02 -1.34
CA ASP A 51 -11.80 -11.40 -1.81
C ASP A 51 -12.15 -12.35 -0.67
N SER A 52 -11.58 -12.14 0.50
CA SER A 52 -11.87 -12.97 1.67
C SER A 52 -13.24 -12.71 2.30
N ASN A 53 -13.96 -11.67 1.86
CA ASN A 53 -15.26 -11.24 2.41
C ASN A 53 -15.29 -11.11 3.95
N LYS A 54 -14.14 -10.81 4.56
CA LYS A 54 -14.01 -10.77 6.03
C LYS A 54 -14.88 -9.70 6.70
N ASN A 55 -15.30 -8.67 5.97
CA ASN A 55 -16.16 -7.63 6.53
C ASN A 55 -17.05 -6.99 5.45
N ASN A 56 -18.33 -7.37 5.44
CA ASN A 56 -19.32 -6.82 4.51
C ASN A 56 -19.75 -5.38 4.84
N ASN A 57 -19.32 -4.82 5.99
CA ASN A 57 -19.70 -3.49 6.46
C ASN A 57 -18.65 -2.42 6.16
N LEU A 58 -17.69 -2.69 5.25
CA LEU A 58 -16.59 -1.79 4.94
C LEU A 58 -16.53 -1.48 3.45
N ASP A 59 -16.69 -0.21 3.10
CA ASP A 59 -16.32 0.31 1.77
C ASP A 59 -14.86 0.72 1.76
N ILE A 60 -14.16 0.46 0.66
CA ILE A 60 -12.72 0.70 0.54
C ILE A 60 -12.46 1.58 -0.68
N PHE A 61 -11.81 2.73 -0.47
CA PHE A 61 -11.45 3.69 -1.51
C PHE A 61 -9.98 4.06 -1.44
N LEU A 62 -9.35 4.18 -2.61
CA LEU A 62 -7.97 4.60 -2.76
C LEU A 62 -7.89 5.92 -3.54
N ILE A 63 -6.93 6.78 -3.14
CA ILE A 63 -6.50 7.94 -3.93
C ILE A 63 -4.99 7.85 -4.07
N ALA A 64 -4.47 8.04 -5.28
CA ALA A 64 -3.03 7.98 -5.56
C ALA A 64 -2.58 9.11 -6.50
N ILE A 65 -1.32 9.50 -6.41
CA ILE A 65 -0.72 10.36 -7.44
C ILE A 65 -0.44 9.50 -8.68
N GLY A 66 -1.02 9.89 -9.81
CA GLY A 66 -0.91 9.15 -11.05
C GLY A 66 -1.77 9.74 -12.17
N ASN A 67 -1.89 8.98 -13.25
CA ASN A 67 -2.75 9.31 -14.38
C ASN A 67 -3.69 8.15 -14.74
N LYS A 68 -4.57 8.36 -15.71
CA LYS A 68 -5.57 7.37 -16.12
C LYS A 68 -4.93 6.07 -16.63
N ASN A 69 -3.86 6.14 -17.42
CA ASN A 69 -3.19 4.96 -17.95
C ASN A 69 -2.53 4.15 -16.80
N GLY A 70 -1.88 4.85 -15.87
CA GLY A 70 -1.32 4.23 -14.66
C GLY A 70 -2.40 3.56 -13.80
N LYS A 71 -3.56 4.21 -13.60
CA LYS A 71 -4.71 3.61 -12.90
C LYS A 71 -5.13 2.28 -13.53
N GLU A 72 -5.29 2.24 -14.88
CA GLU A 72 -5.66 1.03 -15.61
C GLU A 72 -4.66 -0.12 -15.37
N LYS A 73 -3.37 0.17 -15.54
CA LYS A 73 -2.31 -0.84 -15.35
C LYS A 73 -2.21 -1.28 -13.89
N PHE A 74 -2.28 -0.34 -12.95
CA PHE A 74 -2.24 -0.60 -11.52
C PHE A 74 -3.36 -1.55 -11.09
N CYS A 75 -4.60 -1.24 -11.47
CA CYS A 75 -5.75 -2.08 -11.15
C CYS A 75 -5.67 -3.46 -11.80
N LYS A 76 -5.20 -3.52 -13.06
CA LYS A 76 -4.96 -4.80 -13.74
C LYS A 76 -3.91 -5.66 -13.04
N PHE A 77 -2.82 -5.04 -12.56
CA PHE A 77 -1.73 -5.75 -11.91
C PHE A 77 -2.05 -6.16 -10.47
N THR A 78 -2.62 -5.24 -9.69
CA THR A 78 -2.95 -5.50 -8.28
C THR A 78 -4.24 -6.27 -8.09
N GLY A 79 -5.11 -6.29 -9.12
CA GLY A 79 -6.48 -6.80 -9.04
C GLY A 79 -7.44 -5.89 -8.28
N PHE A 80 -6.99 -4.72 -7.79
CA PHE A 80 -7.85 -3.81 -7.04
C PHE A 80 -8.97 -3.24 -7.92
N PRO A 81 -10.23 -3.12 -7.42
CA PRO A 81 -11.37 -2.61 -8.18
C PRO A 81 -11.12 -1.19 -8.69
N LYS A 82 -11.25 -1.00 -10.00
CA LYS A 82 -10.93 0.26 -10.65
C LYS A 82 -11.85 1.41 -10.24
N GLU A 83 -13.10 1.10 -10.00
CA GLU A 83 -14.13 2.03 -9.53
C GLU A 83 -13.84 2.60 -8.13
N ASN A 84 -13.05 1.89 -7.35
CA ASN A 84 -12.69 2.28 -5.98
C ASN A 84 -11.30 2.97 -5.88
N LEU A 85 -10.66 3.24 -7.01
CA LEU A 85 -9.39 3.98 -7.07
C LEU A 85 -9.57 5.29 -7.84
N GLU A 86 -9.15 6.40 -7.26
CA GLU A 86 -9.03 7.68 -7.96
C GLU A 86 -7.58 8.14 -8.05
N VAL A 87 -7.26 8.88 -9.13
CA VAL A 87 -5.92 9.40 -9.36
C VAL A 87 -5.92 10.92 -9.45
N VAL A 88 -4.88 11.51 -8.89
CA VAL A 88 -4.64 12.95 -8.91
C VAL A 88 -3.25 13.24 -9.49
N SER A 89 -3.09 14.41 -10.10
CA SER A 89 -1.83 14.77 -10.78
C SER A 89 -0.76 15.32 -9.85
N ASP A 90 -1.11 15.64 -8.60
CA ASP A 90 -0.18 16.27 -7.66
C ASP A 90 -0.47 15.86 -6.20
N ASN A 91 0.34 16.40 -5.28
CA ASN A 91 0.24 16.09 -3.85
C ASN A 91 -0.56 17.12 -3.03
N LYS A 92 -1.43 17.93 -3.64
CA LYS A 92 -2.25 18.91 -2.89
C LYS A 92 -3.11 18.24 -1.82
N ILE A 93 -3.68 17.08 -2.12
CA ILE A 93 -4.46 16.28 -1.15
C ILE A 93 -3.58 15.88 0.03
N HIS A 94 -2.37 15.35 -0.25
CA HIS A 94 -1.42 14.96 0.80
C HIS A 94 -1.07 16.14 1.71
N ASN A 95 -0.80 17.31 1.11
CA ASN A 95 -0.50 18.52 1.87
C ASN A 95 -1.69 18.97 2.73
N SER A 96 -2.92 18.94 2.19
CA SER A 96 -4.13 19.31 2.93
C SER A 96 -4.41 18.40 4.13
N LEU A 97 -4.01 17.13 4.03
CA LEU A 97 -4.14 16.12 5.09
C LEU A 97 -2.92 16.06 6.01
N MET A 98 -1.90 16.90 5.79
CA MET A 98 -0.63 16.91 6.52
C MET A 98 0.10 15.55 6.47
N ILE A 99 0.04 14.88 5.32
CA ILE A 99 0.74 13.63 5.08
C ILE A 99 2.21 13.95 4.77
N SER A 100 3.12 13.15 5.33
CA SER A 100 4.56 13.33 5.15
C SER A 100 4.96 13.31 3.68
N LYS A 101 5.79 14.25 3.28
CA LYS A 101 6.42 14.28 1.95
C LYS A 101 7.65 13.36 1.86
N GLY A 102 8.00 12.69 2.97
CA GLY A 102 9.25 11.95 3.08
C GLY A 102 10.45 12.87 3.29
N ILE A 103 11.63 12.42 2.86
CA ILE A 103 12.87 13.22 2.93
C ILE A 103 12.92 14.22 1.77
N GLU A 104 13.19 15.49 2.06
CA GLU A 104 13.38 16.56 1.08
C GLU A 104 14.72 17.24 1.35
N VAL A 105 15.83 16.64 0.90
CA VAL A 105 17.19 17.22 1.07
C VAL A 105 17.71 17.99 -0.16
N GLY A 106 16.83 18.34 -1.09
CA GLY A 106 17.20 19.12 -2.29
C GLY A 106 17.96 18.37 -3.38
N LEU A 107 18.17 17.05 -3.22
CA LEU A 107 18.97 16.22 -4.13
C LEU A 107 18.11 15.48 -5.19
N GLY A 108 16.84 15.84 -5.31
CA GLY A 108 15.88 15.21 -6.22
C GLY A 108 15.21 13.96 -5.65
N GLY A 109 14.10 13.57 -6.28
CA GLY A 109 13.22 12.51 -5.75
C GLY A 109 13.88 11.15 -5.62
N TRP A 110 14.74 10.77 -6.58
CA TRP A 110 15.47 9.51 -6.55
C TRP A 110 16.40 9.36 -5.35
N LEU A 111 17.25 10.36 -5.12
CA LEU A 111 18.21 10.29 -4.02
C LEU A 111 17.50 10.37 -2.67
N ASN A 112 16.46 11.17 -2.56
CA ASN A 112 15.61 11.22 -1.39
C ASN A 112 14.97 9.85 -1.09
N MET A 113 14.47 9.13 -2.11
CA MET A 113 13.93 7.78 -1.97
C MET A 113 15.01 6.78 -1.54
N LEU A 114 16.21 6.82 -2.14
CA LEU A 114 17.32 5.95 -1.76
C LEU A 114 17.77 6.19 -0.31
N LEU A 115 17.81 7.44 0.13
CA LEU A 115 18.09 7.78 1.52
C LEU A 115 17.02 7.23 2.47
N MET A 116 15.75 7.27 2.10
CA MET A 116 14.68 6.65 2.89
C MET A 116 14.83 5.13 2.93
N LEU A 117 15.15 4.48 1.81
CA LEU A 117 15.36 3.03 1.75
C LEU A 117 16.58 2.57 2.55
N SER A 118 17.61 3.42 2.68
CA SER A 118 18.76 3.14 3.57
C SER A 118 18.41 3.20 5.06
N GLY A 119 17.19 3.61 5.39
CA GLY A 119 16.71 3.67 6.78
C GLY A 119 17.25 4.85 7.59
N ILE A 120 17.82 5.88 6.93
CA ILE A 120 18.45 7.04 7.61
C ILE A 120 17.52 7.66 8.66
N ASN A 121 16.21 7.71 8.42
CA ASN A 121 15.26 8.28 9.37
C ASN A 121 14.31 7.24 9.99
N SER A 122 14.52 5.94 9.73
CA SER A 122 13.61 4.92 10.24
C SER A 122 14.22 3.53 10.32
N LEU A 123 14.47 3.09 11.55
CA LEU A 123 14.80 1.69 11.83
C LEU A 123 13.70 0.71 11.40
N LYS A 124 12.44 1.18 11.30
CA LYS A 124 11.33 0.34 10.82
C LYS A 124 11.52 -0.05 9.36
N THR A 125 12.01 0.86 8.50
CA THR A 125 12.33 0.55 7.10
C THR A 125 13.36 -0.57 7.02
N ILE A 126 14.45 -0.49 7.80
CA ILE A 126 15.48 -1.54 7.82
C ILE A 126 14.90 -2.88 8.28
N LYS A 127 14.13 -2.88 9.37
CA LYS A 127 13.47 -4.10 9.87
C LYS A 127 12.57 -4.73 8.82
N GLU A 128 11.83 -3.91 8.09
CA GLU A 128 10.90 -4.39 7.07
C GLU A 128 11.62 -4.93 5.82
N VAL A 129 12.73 -4.31 5.43
CA VAL A 129 13.61 -4.84 4.39
C VAL A 129 14.19 -6.19 4.85
N MET A 130 14.76 -6.24 6.05
CA MET A 130 15.32 -7.49 6.61
C MET A 130 14.27 -8.60 6.71
N ARG A 131 13.04 -8.28 7.15
CA ARG A 131 11.92 -9.23 7.20
C ARG A 131 11.67 -9.88 5.84
N GLY A 132 11.85 -9.14 4.75
CA GLY A 132 11.72 -9.68 3.39
C GLY A 132 12.73 -10.79 3.08
N TYR A 133 13.93 -10.72 3.64
CA TYR A 133 14.99 -11.70 3.43
C TYR A 133 15.00 -12.82 4.47
N THR A 134 14.71 -12.51 5.73
CA THR A 134 14.78 -13.48 6.82
C THR A 134 13.49 -14.28 7.04
N GLY A 135 12.38 -13.81 6.46
CA GLY A 135 11.05 -14.33 6.73
C GLY A 135 10.47 -13.80 8.06
N ASP A 136 9.28 -14.31 8.41
CA ASP A 136 8.55 -13.90 9.61
C ASP A 136 7.61 -15.02 10.05
N LEU A 137 7.87 -15.63 11.20
CA LEU A 137 7.07 -16.73 11.75
C LEU A 137 5.65 -16.29 12.17
N ASN A 138 5.41 -14.98 12.31
CA ASN A 138 4.12 -14.42 12.71
C ASN A 138 3.31 -13.86 11.55
N ALA A 139 3.80 -13.99 10.31
CA ALA A 139 3.11 -13.56 9.11
C ALA A 139 2.73 -14.77 8.24
N GLU A 140 1.60 -14.65 7.54
CA GLU A 140 1.15 -15.67 6.61
C GLU A 140 2.09 -15.75 5.39
N GLN A 141 2.27 -16.95 4.86
CA GLN A 141 2.99 -17.17 3.60
C GLN A 141 2.27 -16.45 2.46
N ILE A 142 3.06 -15.97 1.49
CA ILE A 142 2.54 -15.22 0.34
C ILE A 142 2.18 -16.18 -0.81
N PHE A 143 3.03 -17.16 -1.08
CA PHE A 143 2.85 -18.10 -2.18
C PHE A 143 2.46 -19.48 -1.66
N SER A 144 1.36 -20.04 -2.18
CA SER A 144 1.01 -21.45 -1.96
C SER A 144 1.99 -22.37 -2.69
N GLU A 145 2.01 -23.66 -2.37
CA GLU A 145 2.92 -24.63 -3.03
C GLU A 145 2.72 -24.74 -4.54
N SER A 146 1.48 -24.58 -4.99
CA SER A 146 1.09 -24.69 -6.39
C SER A 146 1.32 -23.41 -7.20
N ASP A 147 1.51 -22.28 -6.53
CA ASP A 147 1.63 -20.99 -7.19
C ASP A 147 2.86 -20.94 -8.11
N LYS A 148 2.64 -20.42 -9.32
CA LYS A 148 3.72 -20.11 -10.25
C LYS A 148 4.33 -18.75 -9.89
N VAL A 149 5.59 -18.75 -9.54
CA VAL A 149 6.36 -17.54 -9.23
C VAL A 149 7.20 -17.18 -10.44
N ASP A 150 6.72 -16.18 -11.18
CA ASP A 150 7.37 -15.68 -12.40
C ASP A 150 8.05 -14.35 -12.11
N ILE A 151 9.36 -14.36 -11.82
CA ILE A 151 10.14 -13.14 -11.58
C ILE A 151 10.48 -12.48 -12.93
N SER A 152 10.85 -13.27 -13.93
CA SER A 152 11.18 -12.80 -15.27
C SER A 152 10.88 -13.88 -16.30
N LYS A 153 11.13 -13.56 -17.58
CA LYS A 153 11.02 -14.58 -18.65
C LYS A 153 11.90 -15.82 -18.40
N PHE A 154 13.02 -15.66 -17.68
CA PHE A 154 14.01 -16.69 -17.44
C PHE A 154 13.95 -17.33 -16.06
N ILE A 155 13.36 -16.65 -15.08
CA ILE A 155 13.32 -17.12 -13.69
C ILE A 155 11.89 -17.41 -13.32
N LYS A 156 11.56 -18.70 -13.31
CA LYS A 156 10.22 -19.22 -12.98
C LYS A 156 10.37 -20.45 -12.10
N PHE A 157 9.59 -20.51 -11.03
CA PHE A 157 9.56 -21.68 -10.15
C PHE A 157 8.19 -21.81 -9.48
N LYS A 158 7.98 -22.87 -8.75
CA LYS A 158 6.76 -23.05 -7.94
C LYS A 158 6.98 -22.62 -6.50
N GLY A 159 5.94 -22.12 -5.84
CA GLY A 159 5.99 -21.69 -4.44
C GLY A 159 6.49 -22.78 -3.48
N LYS A 160 6.33 -24.07 -3.83
CA LYS A 160 6.93 -25.19 -3.10
C LYS A 160 8.45 -25.11 -2.92
N ALA A 161 9.15 -24.35 -3.77
CA ALA A 161 10.61 -24.17 -3.63
C ALA A 161 10.98 -23.50 -2.31
N PHE A 162 10.14 -22.59 -1.81
CA PHE A 162 10.35 -21.98 -0.49
C PHE A 162 10.16 -23.03 0.62
N ASN A 163 9.17 -23.95 0.50
CA ASN A 163 8.89 -24.97 1.50
C ASN A 163 10.00 -26.01 1.62
N GLN A 164 10.65 -26.37 0.51
CA GLN A 164 11.71 -27.39 0.49
C GLN A 164 12.90 -27.00 1.37
N ILE A 165 13.13 -25.71 1.55
CA ILE A 165 14.29 -25.19 2.31
C ILE A 165 13.86 -24.77 3.72
N PHE A 166 12.68 -24.17 3.89
CA PHE A 166 12.34 -23.45 5.11
C PHE A 166 11.03 -23.90 5.80
N GLY A 167 10.31 -24.89 5.23
CA GLY A 167 9.02 -25.35 5.75
C GLY A 167 7.82 -24.53 5.24
N SER A 168 6.64 -24.77 5.82
CA SER A 168 5.37 -24.15 5.39
C SER A 168 4.62 -23.52 6.57
N GLY A 169 3.59 -22.71 6.27
CA GLY A 169 2.67 -22.16 7.26
C GLY A 169 3.00 -20.76 7.76
N TYR A 170 4.13 -20.19 7.36
CA TYR A 170 4.56 -18.83 7.72
C TYR A 170 5.30 -18.16 6.56
N LEU A 171 5.56 -16.87 6.66
CA LEU A 171 6.35 -16.12 5.69
C LEU A 171 7.81 -16.59 5.70
N ARG A 172 8.22 -17.33 4.66
CA ARG A 172 9.52 -17.95 4.53
C ARG A 172 10.60 -16.93 4.12
N PRO A 173 11.87 -17.19 4.42
CA PRO A 173 12.98 -16.37 3.92
C PRO A 173 12.92 -16.18 2.40
N PHE A 174 13.25 -14.98 1.95
CA PHE A 174 13.21 -14.50 0.55
C PHE A 174 11.83 -14.44 -0.11
N GLU A 175 10.77 -14.94 0.51
CA GLU A 175 9.43 -14.97 -0.09
C GLU A 175 8.87 -13.56 -0.30
N LEU A 176 8.92 -12.71 0.73
CA LEU A 176 8.48 -11.32 0.64
C LEU A 176 9.42 -10.49 -0.26
N ALA A 177 10.73 -10.74 -0.20
CA ALA A 177 11.68 -10.08 -1.10
C ALA A 177 11.40 -10.43 -2.57
N THR A 178 11.06 -11.69 -2.86
CA THR A 178 10.65 -12.14 -4.20
C THR A 178 9.37 -11.46 -4.65
N PHE A 179 8.37 -11.39 -3.79
CA PHE A 179 7.10 -10.71 -4.07
C PHE A 179 7.31 -9.23 -4.39
N ARG A 180 8.11 -8.53 -3.58
CA ARG A 180 8.48 -7.13 -3.81
C ARG A 180 9.30 -6.94 -5.07
N LEU A 181 10.17 -7.89 -5.42
CA LEU A 181 10.92 -7.87 -6.68
C LEU A 181 9.99 -7.97 -7.90
N ILE A 182 8.97 -8.81 -7.85
CA ILE A 182 7.95 -8.90 -8.91
C ILE A 182 7.23 -7.56 -9.07
N ASN A 183 6.80 -6.93 -7.97
CA ASN A 183 6.18 -5.61 -7.98
C ASN A 183 7.11 -4.55 -8.57
N MET A 184 8.39 -4.56 -8.18
CA MET A 184 9.40 -3.63 -8.71
C MET A 184 9.60 -3.79 -10.22
N ILE A 185 9.65 -5.02 -10.71
CA ILE A 185 9.81 -5.30 -12.15
C ILE A 185 8.61 -4.77 -12.94
N GLU A 186 7.39 -4.93 -12.42
CA GLU A 186 6.19 -4.36 -13.03
C GLU A 186 6.27 -2.84 -13.11
N ILE A 187 6.65 -2.18 -12.01
CA ILE A 187 6.79 -0.72 -11.95
C ILE A 187 7.85 -0.24 -12.96
N ILE A 188 9.02 -0.89 -13.00
CA ILE A 188 10.12 -0.49 -13.89
C ILE A 188 9.73 -0.66 -15.36
N LYS A 189 9.04 -1.76 -15.71
CA LYS A 189 8.59 -2.00 -17.09
C LYS A 189 7.57 -0.98 -17.58
N ASN A 190 6.79 -0.41 -16.68
CA ASN A 190 5.73 0.54 -16.99
C ASN A 190 5.98 1.90 -16.32
N TRP A 191 7.25 2.30 -16.23
CA TRP A 191 7.68 3.46 -15.46
C TRP A 191 6.93 4.73 -15.76
N GLU A 192 6.78 5.08 -17.04
CA GLU A 192 6.13 6.31 -17.50
C GLU A 192 4.63 6.37 -17.15
N ASP A 193 3.99 5.21 -17.01
CA ASP A 193 2.58 5.14 -16.63
C ASP A 193 2.40 5.24 -15.10
N TYR A 194 3.32 4.64 -14.34
CA TYR A 194 3.23 4.58 -12.87
C TYR A 194 3.82 5.81 -12.18
N ILE A 195 4.89 6.39 -12.75
CA ILE A 195 5.63 7.51 -12.14
C ILE A 195 5.36 8.79 -12.92
N LEU A 196 4.30 9.50 -12.56
CA LEU A 196 3.94 10.75 -13.19
C LEU A 196 5.02 11.83 -13.06
N ASN A 197 5.67 11.89 -11.90
CA ASN A 197 6.79 12.80 -11.66
C ASN A 197 7.67 12.26 -10.53
N VAL A 198 8.95 12.13 -10.81
CA VAL A 198 9.96 11.60 -9.88
C VAL A 198 10.08 12.39 -8.57
N LYS A 199 9.69 13.66 -8.56
CA LYS A 199 9.69 14.47 -7.32
C LYS A 199 8.78 13.91 -6.23
N PHE A 200 7.77 13.12 -6.61
CA PHE A 200 6.82 12.50 -5.68
C PHE A 200 7.25 11.12 -5.18
N LEU A 201 8.40 10.58 -5.58
CA LEU A 201 8.90 9.29 -5.10
C LEU A 201 8.98 9.20 -3.56
N PRO A 202 9.41 10.25 -2.83
CA PRO A 202 9.43 10.21 -1.37
C PRO A 202 8.06 10.40 -0.73
N GLN A 203 7.01 10.80 -1.48
CA GLN A 203 5.69 11.10 -0.93
C GLN A 203 5.12 9.87 -0.20
N ARG A 204 4.74 10.05 1.06
CA ARG A 204 4.13 8.99 1.88
C ARG A 204 2.61 9.02 1.81
N GLY A 205 2.00 7.97 2.32
CA GLY A 205 0.55 7.79 2.34
C GLY A 205 -0.06 7.85 3.74
N ALA A 206 -1.38 7.75 3.78
CA ALA A 206 -2.15 7.68 5.02
C ALA A 206 -3.42 6.85 4.86
N THR A 207 -3.88 6.27 5.95
CA THR A 207 -5.10 5.46 6.04
C THR A 207 -6.07 6.09 7.04
N PHE A 208 -7.33 6.21 6.64
CA PHE A 208 -8.41 6.72 7.48
C PHE A 208 -9.56 5.71 7.50
N ILE A 209 -10.19 5.54 8.66
CA ILE A 209 -11.49 4.86 8.74
C ILE A 209 -12.50 5.85 9.31
N LEU A 210 -13.63 5.93 8.63
CA LEU A 210 -14.79 6.70 9.07
C LEU A 210 -15.92 5.75 9.43
N ASN A 211 -16.73 6.15 10.44
CA ASN A 211 -17.97 5.47 10.77
C ASN A 211 -19.15 6.02 9.92
N GLU A 212 -20.34 5.48 10.13
CA GLU A 212 -21.60 5.91 9.48
C GLU A 212 -21.96 7.39 9.71
N LYS A 213 -21.45 8.01 10.79
CA LYS A 213 -21.61 9.44 11.09
C LYS A 213 -20.50 10.29 10.48
N GLU A 214 -19.73 9.72 9.55
CA GLU A 214 -18.55 10.35 8.93
C GLU A 214 -17.52 10.87 9.94
N GLN A 215 -17.39 10.25 11.11
CA GLN A 215 -16.37 10.58 12.09
C GLN A 215 -15.14 9.73 11.85
N ILE A 216 -13.95 10.34 11.89
CA ILE A 216 -12.68 9.61 11.81
C ILE A 216 -12.49 8.83 13.11
N ILE A 217 -12.53 7.51 13.02
CA ILE A 217 -12.33 6.58 14.13
C ILE A 217 -10.94 5.92 14.11
N PHE A 218 -10.24 6.01 12.97
CA PHE A 218 -8.86 5.56 12.85
C PHE A 218 -8.11 6.44 11.87
N LYS A 219 -6.85 6.76 12.19
CA LYS A 219 -5.90 7.45 11.31
C LYS A 219 -4.51 6.85 11.50
N TYR A 220 -3.87 6.49 10.39
CA TYR A 220 -2.46 6.13 10.35
C TYR A 220 -1.80 6.91 9.21
N SER A 221 -0.66 7.53 9.48
CA SER A 221 0.14 8.23 8.46
C SER A 221 1.54 7.62 8.46
N SER A 222 1.91 7.04 7.33
CA SER A 222 3.25 6.48 7.15
C SER A 222 4.29 7.60 7.06
N LYS A 223 5.43 7.40 7.71
CA LYS A 223 6.63 8.24 7.56
C LYS A 223 7.76 7.44 6.92
N GLU A 224 7.68 6.13 7.05
CA GLU A 224 8.67 5.15 6.60
C GLU A 224 8.38 4.67 5.18
N VAL A 225 9.39 4.19 4.47
CA VAL A 225 9.21 3.33 3.29
C VAL A 225 8.92 1.91 3.75
N LEU A 226 8.04 1.20 3.06
CA LEU A 226 7.54 -0.12 3.43
C LEU A 226 6.84 -0.16 4.80
N GLY A 227 6.28 0.99 5.21
CA GLY A 227 5.64 1.19 6.51
C GLY A 227 4.18 1.66 6.41
N TYR A 228 3.38 1.12 5.48
CA TYR A 228 2.00 1.56 5.21
C TYR A 228 0.97 1.12 6.27
N SER A 229 1.37 0.30 7.24
CA SER A 229 0.51 -0.14 8.34
C SER A 229 1.24 -0.08 9.68
N PRO A 230 0.51 0.04 10.81
CA PRO A 230 1.11 -0.05 12.14
C PRO A 230 1.81 -1.39 12.40
N GLU A 231 1.23 -2.50 11.90
CA GLU A 231 1.73 -3.87 12.05
C GLU A 231 1.92 -4.48 10.65
N MET A 232 3.16 -4.60 10.19
CA MET A 232 3.46 -5.05 8.82
C MET A 232 3.39 -6.57 8.64
N ASN A 233 3.41 -7.34 9.72
CA ASN A 233 3.18 -8.78 9.68
C ASN A 233 1.70 -9.15 9.45
N ASP A 234 0.78 -8.29 9.86
CA ASP A 234 -0.65 -8.35 9.55
C ASP A 234 -1.13 -6.92 9.24
N PRO A 235 -0.92 -6.46 7.98
CA PRO A 235 -1.07 -5.06 7.64
C PRO A 235 -2.51 -4.52 7.72
N LEU A 236 -3.51 -5.39 7.81
CA LEU A 236 -4.92 -5.03 7.93
C LEU A 236 -5.54 -5.39 9.30
N LYS A 237 -4.75 -5.83 10.26
CA LYS A 237 -5.20 -6.20 11.61
C LYS A 237 -5.99 -5.11 12.33
N PHE A 238 -5.66 -3.84 12.05
CA PHE A 238 -6.40 -2.71 12.63
C PHE A 238 -7.89 -2.74 12.27
N LEU A 239 -8.28 -3.30 11.11
CA LEU A 239 -9.68 -3.42 10.70
C LEU A 239 -10.50 -4.27 11.67
N THR A 240 -9.93 -5.35 12.20
CA THR A 240 -10.60 -6.23 13.17
C THR A 240 -10.85 -5.55 14.52
N LYS A 241 -10.04 -4.54 14.85
CA LYS A 241 -10.15 -3.78 16.10
C LYS A 241 -11.14 -2.61 15.97
N VAL A 242 -11.24 -2.02 14.78
CA VAL A 242 -11.97 -0.76 14.54
C VAL A 242 -13.34 -1.00 13.92
N CYS A 243 -13.49 -1.95 13.02
CA CYS A 243 -14.72 -2.25 12.30
C CYS A 243 -15.46 -3.44 12.96
N LYS A 244 -15.85 -3.30 14.20
CA LYS A 244 -16.67 -4.29 14.94
C LYS A 244 -18.15 -4.10 14.72
#